data_efdd8a3268381eb591b57ab88af24331
#
_entry.id   efdd8a3268381eb591b57ab88af24331
#
_cell.length_a   1.000
_cell.length_b   1.000
_cell.length_c   1.000
_cell.angle_alpha   90.00
_cell.angle_beta   90.00
_cell.angle_gamma   90.00
#
_symmetry.space_group_name_H-M   'P 1'
#
loop_
_entity.id
_entity.type
_entity.pdbx_description
1 polymer ?
#
loop_
_entity_poly.entity_id
_entity_poly.type
_entity_poly.pdbx_seq_one_letter_code
_entity_poly.pdbx_strand_id
1 'polypeptide(L)' 'MATLHIVQVKSANGTNPAQRHTLASLGLRGIGSETTRPDGPALRGMIRAVDHLVKVSSAEADGDG' A
#
# COMPACT_ATOMS: atom_id res chain seq x y z
N MET A 1 -13.00 10.40 -8.03
CA MET A 1 -11.91 10.38 -7.09
C MET A 1 -11.07 9.16 -7.31
N ALA A 2 -9.80 9.30 -7.18
CA ALA A 2 -8.89 8.20 -7.47
C ALA A 2 -8.84 7.21 -6.31
N THR A 3 -8.73 5.95 -6.66
CA THR A 3 -8.54 4.88 -5.69
C THR A 3 -7.25 4.18 -6.04
N LEU A 4 -6.45 3.89 -5.04
CA LEU A 4 -5.18 3.22 -5.25
C LEU A 4 -5.27 1.78 -4.78
N HIS A 5 -4.70 0.89 -5.58
CA HIS A 5 -4.61 -0.53 -5.26
C HIS A 5 -3.19 -0.80 -4.81
N ILE A 6 -3.04 -1.33 -3.61
CA ILE A 6 -1.74 -1.52 -2.98
C ILE A 6 -1.55 -3.01 -2.73
N VAL A 7 -0.44 -3.54 -3.19
CA VAL A 7 -0.11 -4.95 -3.02
C VAL A 7 1.24 -5.06 -2.33
N GLN A 8 1.30 -5.84 -1.27
CA GLN A 8 2.56 -6.08 -0.60
C GLN A 8 3.36 -7.12 -1.39
N VAL A 9 4.55 -6.73 -1.83
CA VAL A 9 5.39 -7.60 -2.66
C VAL A 9 6.62 -8.10 -1.94
N LYS A 10 6.92 -7.53 -0.77
CA LYS A 10 8.07 -7.97 0.02
C LYS A 10 7.67 -8.15 1.46
N SER A 11 8.37 -9.06 2.13
CA SER A 11 8.11 -9.35 3.53
C SER A 11 8.45 -8.16 4.41
N ALA A 12 7.73 -8.03 5.51
CA ALA A 12 8.02 -7.01 6.50
C ALA A 12 9.16 -7.41 7.43
N ASN A 13 9.70 -8.60 7.25
CA ASN A 13 10.84 -9.05 8.06
C ASN A 13 12.02 -8.13 7.82
N GLY A 14 12.65 -7.70 8.90
CA GLY A 14 13.77 -6.81 8.77
C GLY A 14 13.41 -5.34 8.69
N THR A 15 12.13 -5.02 8.65
CA THR A 15 11.71 -3.63 8.66
C THR A 15 11.60 -3.15 10.11
N ASN A 16 11.58 -1.83 10.29
CA ASN A 16 11.42 -1.31 11.65
C ASN A 16 9.94 -1.35 12.05
N PRO A 17 9.66 -1.20 13.35
CA PRO A 17 8.27 -1.28 13.82
C PRO A 17 7.35 -0.25 13.19
N ALA A 18 7.86 0.92 12.85
CA ALA A 18 7.04 1.95 12.23
C ALA A 18 6.53 1.51 10.87
N GLN A 19 7.38 0.85 10.09
CA GLN A 19 6.98 0.37 8.79
C GLN A 19 5.97 -0.75 8.90
N ARG A 20 6.15 -1.65 9.86
CA ARG A 20 5.18 -2.70 10.10
C ARG A 20 3.84 -2.12 10.50
N HIS A 21 3.87 -1.10 11.34
CA HIS A 21 2.66 -0.46 11.77
C HIS A 21 1.93 0.17 10.58
N THR A 22 2.68 0.79 9.68
CA THR A 22 2.11 1.38 8.48
C THR A 22 1.46 0.32 7.60
N LEU A 23 2.11 -0.82 7.42
CA LEU A 23 1.53 -1.90 6.64
C LEU A 23 0.25 -2.40 7.28
N ALA A 24 0.23 -2.55 8.59
CA ALA A 24 -0.96 -2.99 9.30
C ALA A 24 -2.09 -1.97 9.16
N SER A 25 -1.76 -0.70 9.22
CA SER A 25 -2.75 0.36 9.05
C SER A 25 -3.35 0.35 7.66
N LEU A 26 -2.58 -0.08 6.67
CA LEU A 26 -3.07 -0.20 5.30
C LEU A 26 -3.91 -1.47 5.12
N GLY A 27 -3.82 -2.40 6.06
CA GLY A 27 -4.53 -3.65 5.95
C GLY A 27 -3.71 -4.76 5.30
N LEU A 28 -2.41 -4.55 5.18
CA LEU A 28 -1.53 -5.54 4.56
C LEU A 28 -0.93 -6.41 5.64
N ARG A 29 -0.97 -7.71 5.42
CA ARG A 29 -0.53 -8.68 6.43
C ARG A 29 0.66 -9.53 6.02
N GLY A 30 1.03 -9.50 4.76
CA GLY A 30 2.14 -10.29 4.28
C GLY A 30 2.23 -10.20 2.78
N ILE A 31 3.20 -10.90 2.22
CA ILE A 31 3.39 -10.90 0.79
C ILE A 31 2.12 -11.42 0.11
N GLY A 32 1.66 -10.71 -0.89
CA GLY A 32 0.45 -11.07 -1.60
C GLY A 32 -0.81 -10.43 -1.08
N SER A 33 -0.73 -9.77 0.09
CA SER A 33 -1.88 -9.05 0.62
C SER A 33 -2.17 -7.83 -0.25
N GLU A 34 -3.45 -7.55 -0.45
CA GLU A 34 -3.89 -6.44 -1.28
C GLU A 34 -4.90 -5.61 -0.55
N THR A 35 -4.93 -4.34 -0.88
CA THR A 35 -5.95 -3.45 -0.35
C THR A 35 -6.17 -2.31 -1.32
N THR A 36 -7.34 -1.68 -1.23
CA THR A 36 -7.64 -0.48 -2.02
C THR A 36 -7.99 0.63 -1.05
N ARG A 37 -7.50 1.81 -1.33
CA ARG A 37 -7.74 2.98 -0.49
C ARG A 37 -7.92 4.20 -1.36
N PRO A 38 -8.74 5.16 -0.93
CA PRO A 38 -8.89 6.38 -1.68
C PRO A 38 -7.59 7.16 -1.66
N ASP A 39 -7.22 7.71 -2.82
CA ASP A 39 -6.01 8.51 -2.93
C ASP A 39 -6.15 9.77 -2.07
N GLY A 40 -5.08 10.13 -1.41
CA GLY A 40 -5.07 11.33 -0.60
C GLY A 40 -3.69 11.53 0.01
N PRO A 41 -3.43 12.72 0.55
CA PRO A 41 -2.10 13.03 1.09
C PRO A 41 -1.70 12.13 2.26
N ALA A 42 -2.66 11.77 3.10
CA ALA A 42 -2.35 10.89 4.22
C ALA A 42 -1.95 9.50 3.73
N LEU A 43 -2.68 8.98 2.75
CA LEU A 43 -2.37 7.69 2.20
C LEU A 43 -1.01 7.69 1.50
N ARG A 44 -0.73 8.75 0.75
CA ARG A 44 0.54 8.85 0.04
C ARG A 44 1.70 8.88 1.00
N GLY A 45 1.54 9.52 2.14
CA GLY A 45 2.57 9.54 3.17
C GLY A 45 2.83 8.14 3.72
N MET A 46 1.78 7.37 3.94
CA MET A 46 1.92 6.01 4.42
C MET A 46 2.61 5.12 3.38
N ILE A 47 2.23 5.27 2.13
CA ILE A 47 2.82 4.49 1.05
C ILE A 47 4.31 4.80 0.92
N ARG A 48 4.69 6.06 1.04
CA ARG A 48 6.09 6.42 0.91
C ARG A 48 6.96 5.75 1.96
N ALA A 49 6.41 5.54 3.13
CA ALA A 49 7.15 4.90 4.22
C ALA A 49 7.46 3.44 3.90
N VAL A 50 6.65 2.81 3.05
CA VAL A 50 6.80 1.38 2.76
C VAL A 50 6.83 1.10 1.26
N ASP A 51 7.13 2.11 0.45
CA ASP A 51 7.04 1.94 -1.00
C ASP A 51 7.99 0.87 -1.53
N HIS A 52 9.06 0.59 -0.81
CA HIS A 52 10.00 -0.46 -1.20
C HIS A 52 9.45 -1.86 -0.90
N LEU A 53 8.32 -1.93 -0.20
CA LEU A 53 7.71 -3.21 0.18
C LEU A 53 6.43 -3.48 -0.57
N VAL A 54 5.87 -2.48 -1.23
CA VAL A 54 4.58 -2.60 -1.88
C VAL A 54 4.64 -2.07 -3.30
N LYS A 55 3.65 -2.48 -4.09
CA LYS A 55 3.41 -1.88 -5.39
C LYS A 55 2.05 -1.22 -5.38
N VAL A 56 2.00 -0.05 -5.98
CA VAL A 56 0.78 0.74 -6.01
C VAL A 56 0.37 0.96 -7.45
N SER A 57 -0.91 0.78 -7.73
CA SER A 57 -1.46 1.06 -9.03
C SER A 57 -2.79 1.75 -8.84
N SER A 58 -3.26 2.38 -9.88
CA SER A 58 -4.53 3.08 -9.83
C SER A 58 -5.64 2.10 -10.18
N ALA A 59 -6.43 1.75 -9.17
CA ALA A 59 -7.50 0.79 -9.37
C ALA A 59 -8.61 1.38 -10.22
N GLU A 60 -8.76 2.68 -10.13
CA GLU A 60 -9.84 3.34 -10.82
C GLU A 60 -9.59 3.46 -12.31
N ALA A 61 -8.35 3.48 -12.70
CA ALA A 61 -8.00 3.64 -14.09
C ALA A 61 -8.43 2.45 -14.94
N ASP A 62 -8.71 1.35 -14.29
CA ASP A 62 -9.10 0.18 -15.03
C ASP A 62 -10.33 0.40 -15.84
N GLY A 63 -11.21 1.20 -15.34
CA GLY A 63 -12.45 1.42 -16.03
C GLY A 63 -12.23 2.02 -17.38
N ASP A 64 -11.14 2.69 -17.53
CA ASP A 64 -10.87 3.34 -18.81
C ASP A 64 -10.19 2.44 -19.77
N GLY A 65 -9.73 1.36 -19.26
CA GLY A 65 -9.07 0.37 -20.10
C GLY A 65 -7.86 0.89 -20.75
#